data_bfe22c51d2829afc4c34c3540fb52689
#
_entry.id   bfe22c51d2829afc4c34c3540fb52689
#
_cell.length_a   1.000
_cell.length_b   1.000
_cell.length_c   1.000
_cell.angle_alpha   90.00
_cell.angle_beta   90.00
_cell.angle_gamma   90.00
#
_symmetry.space_group_name_H-M   'P 1'
#
loop_
_entity.id
_entity.type
_entity.pdbx_description
1 polymer ?
#
loop_
_entity_poly.entity_id
_entity_poly.type
_entity_poly.pdbx_seq_one_letter_code
_entity_poly.pdbx_strand_id
1 'polypeptide(L)'
;KSIYIIREAYWEYKDNLAILWSMGKDSTTLVHMVRKAFLGNVPIPVIHIDTTFKFKQIYEFRDKYTKEWNLKLIVAQNEKALREGISPQKGRFNCCNALKTEALKQLIEKYNFKALLLAIRRDEHAIRAKERYFSLRDKEFRWDYQNQPLELWAQYYKSADDSDTHFRIHPLLHWQEIDVWRYIKREKLPVVNLYFARNKRRYRSIGCECCCQPIKSQANIPNKIIKEIQTTRVSERSGRAQDKEKEYMMQKLRSLGYM
;
A
#
# COMPACT_ATOMS: atom_id res chain seq x y z
N LYS A 1 -18.08 4.06 4.99
CA LYS A 1 -16.99 4.21 5.97
C LYS A 1 -15.71 4.72 5.31
N SER A 2 -15.12 4.02 4.32
CA SER A 2 -13.84 4.40 3.69
C SER A 2 -13.83 5.82 3.10
N ILE A 3 -14.92 6.23 2.43
CA ILE A 3 -15.06 7.59 1.88
C ILE A 3 -15.06 8.66 2.99
N TYR A 4 -15.70 8.38 4.14
CA TYR A 4 -15.69 9.30 5.28
C TYR A 4 -14.28 9.46 5.84
N ILE A 5 -13.53 8.37 6.02
CA ILE A 5 -12.13 8.42 6.46
C ILE A 5 -11.26 9.23 5.50
N ILE A 6 -11.46 9.05 4.18
CA ILE A 6 -10.72 9.81 3.16
C ILE A 6 -11.03 11.30 3.23
N ARG A 7 -12.31 11.68 3.38
CA ARG A 7 -12.73 13.08 3.50
C ARG A 7 -12.27 13.72 4.80
N GLU A 8 -12.34 12.98 5.91
CA GLU A 8 -11.80 13.38 7.21
C GLU A 8 -10.31 13.67 7.11
N ALA A 9 -9.53 12.74 6.57
CA ALA A 9 -8.10 12.91 6.36
C ALA A 9 -7.78 14.12 5.47
N TYR A 10 -8.56 14.33 4.40
CA TYR A 10 -8.38 15.48 3.52
C TYR A 10 -8.69 16.80 4.23
N TRP A 11 -9.76 16.86 5.01
CA TRP A 11 -10.11 18.04 5.78
C TRP A 11 -9.03 18.40 6.80
N GLU A 12 -8.51 17.42 7.49
CA GLU A 12 -7.54 17.59 8.58
C GLU A 12 -6.15 18.01 8.06
N TYR A 13 -5.66 17.36 6.98
CA TYR A 13 -4.27 17.50 6.54
C TYR A 13 -4.10 18.30 5.24
N LYS A 14 -5.15 18.47 4.45
CA LYS A 14 -5.16 19.25 3.19
C LYS A 14 -3.88 19.07 2.35
N ASP A 15 -3.09 20.13 2.19
CA ASP A 15 -1.87 20.15 1.37
C ASP A 15 -0.74 19.24 1.90
N ASN A 16 -0.82 18.83 3.16
CA ASN A 16 0.15 17.95 3.81
C ASN A 16 -0.27 16.47 3.77
N LEU A 17 -1.29 16.13 2.98
CA LEU A 17 -1.77 14.77 2.73
C LEU A 17 -1.32 14.26 1.36
N ALA A 18 -0.91 13.00 1.30
CA ALA A 18 -0.66 12.31 0.02
C ALA A 18 -1.18 10.87 0.08
N ILE A 19 -1.25 10.19 -1.06
CA ILE A 19 -1.66 8.80 -1.17
C ILE A 19 -0.53 7.93 -1.74
N LEU A 20 -0.26 6.78 -1.13
CA LEU A 20 0.69 5.81 -1.68
C LEU A 20 0.01 4.88 -2.69
N TRP A 21 0.57 4.84 -3.90
CA TRP A 21 0.10 4.00 -4.99
C TRP A 21 1.21 3.07 -5.49
N SER A 22 1.10 1.80 -5.14
CA SER A 22 2.03 0.74 -5.55
C SER A 22 1.61 0.02 -6.83
N MET A 23 0.53 0.45 -7.50
CA MET A 23 -0.16 -0.21 -8.63
C MET A 23 -0.73 -1.58 -8.27
N GLY A 24 -0.66 -1.98 -7.01
CA GLY A 24 -1.33 -3.16 -6.50
C GLY A 24 -2.86 -2.98 -6.49
N LYS A 25 -3.62 -4.09 -6.49
CA LYS A 25 -5.09 -4.05 -6.50
C LYS A 25 -5.68 -3.19 -5.38
N ASP A 26 -5.10 -3.26 -4.18
CA ASP A 26 -5.58 -2.55 -2.99
C ASP A 26 -5.32 -1.04 -3.11
N SER A 27 -4.09 -0.64 -3.46
CA SER A 27 -3.74 0.77 -3.63
C SER A 27 -4.45 1.41 -4.82
N THR A 28 -4.70 0.65 -5.89
CA THR A 28 -5.51 1.13 -7.02
C THR A 28 -6.98 1.30 -6.61
N THR A 29 -7.52 0.39 -5.80
CA THR A 29 -8.85 0.55 -5.19
C THR A 29 -8.92 1.80 -4.34
N LEU A 30 -7.89 2.08 -3.53
CA LEU A 30 -7.85 3.28 -2.69
C LEU A 30 -7.82 4.57 -3.54
N VAL A 31 -6.97 4.64 -4.58
CA VAL A 31 -6.94 5.80 -5.50
C VAL A 31 -8.31 6.02 -6.14
N HIS A 32 -8.97 4.95 -6.61
CA HIS A 32 -10.31 5.04 -7.18
C HIS A 32 -11.34 5.50 -6.14
N MET A 33 -11.23 5.08 -4.89
CA MET A 33 -12.12 5.57 -3.82
C MET A 33 -11.89 7.04 -3.49
N VAL A 34 -10.65 7.53 -3.56
CA VAL A 34 -10.35 8.97 -3.47
C VAL A 34 -11.04 9.72 -4.62
N ARG A 35 -10.96 9.21 -5.85
CA ARG A 35 -11.71 9.79 -6.99
C ARG A 35 -13.21 9.85 -6.72
N LYS A 36 -13.80 8.79 -6.18
CA LYS A 36 -15.24 8.79 -5.80
C LYS A 36 -15.55 9.77 -4.68
N ALA A 37 -14.67 9.92 -3.69
CA ALA A 37 -14.84 10.85 -2.58
C ALA A 37 -14.88 12.32 -3.05
N PHE A 38 -14.19 12.62 -4.17
CA PHE A 38 -14.06 13.96 -4.73
C PHE A 38 -14.56 14.07 -6.17
N LEU A 39 -15.66 13.37 -6.47
CA LEU A 39 -16.42 13.50 -7.71
C LEU A 39 -15.58 13.35 -9.00
N GLY A 40 -14.69 12.38 -9.02
CA GLY A 40 -13.83 12.07 -10.16
C GLY A 40 -12.40 12.62 -10.07
N ASN A 41 -12.13 13.52 -9.14
CA ASN A 41 -10.81 14.13 -8.94
C ASN A 41 -9.98 13.42 -7.86
N VAL A 42 -8.65 13.61 -7.90
CA VAL A 42 -7.72 13.24 -6.83
C VAL A 42 -7.02 14.53 -6.40
N PRO A 43 -7.53 15.24 -5.36
CA PRO A 43 -7.03 16.57 -4.99
C PRO A 43 -5.68 16.55 -4.25
N ILE A 44 -5.11 15.38 -4.00
CA ILE A 44 -3.87 15.15 -3.26
C ILE A 44 -2.81 14.49 -4.15
N PRO A 45 -1.51 14.71 -3.89
CA PRO A 45 -0.44 14.04 -4.61
C PRO A 45 -0.50 12.52 -4.46
N VAL A 46 -0.16 11.83 -5.55
CA VAL A 46 -0.06 10.36 -5.60
C VAL A 46 1.41 9.98 -5.62
N ILE A 47 1.86 9.19 -4.65
CA ILE A 47 3.26 8.82 -4.47
C ILE A 47 3.48 7.38 -4.96
N HIS A 48 4.44 7.19 -5.84
CA HIS A 48 4.99 5.89 -6.20
C HIS A 48 6.42 5.75 -5.68
N ILE A 49 6.67 4.75 -4.85
CA ILE A 49 8.04 4.39 -4.46
C ILE A 49 8.60 3.41 -5.46
N ASP A 50 9.52 3.87 -6.25
CA ASP A 50 10.19 3.08 -7.28
C ASP A 50 11.51 2.53 -6.75
N THR A 51 11.59 1.21 -6.72
CA THR A 51 12.78 0.46 -6.30
C THR A 51 13.63 -0.01 -7.48
N THR A 52 13.24 0.32 -8.72
CA THR A 52 13.80 -0.17 -9.98
C THR A 52 13.63 -1.69 -10.24
N PHE A 53 13.16 -2.45 -9.25
CA PHE A 53 12.94 -3.90 -9.31
C PHE A 53 11.47 -4.29 -9.54
N LYS A 54 10.66 -3.43 -10.15
CA LYS A 54 9.25 -3.71 -10.43
C LYS A 54 9.11 -4.45 -11.76
N PHE A 55 7.98 -5.16 -11.91
CA PHE A 55 7.56 -5.68 -13.21
C PHE A 55 7.35 -4.57 -14.24
N LYS A 56 7.68 -4.81 -15.50
CA LYS A 56 7.43 -3.88 -16.62
C LYS A 56 5.96 -3.41 -16.66
N GLN A 57 5.03 -4.34 -16.45
CA GLN A 57 3.60 -4.08 -16.43
C GLN A 57 3.15 -3.08 -15.34
N ILE A 58 3.92 -2.95 -14.25
CA ILE A 58 3.66 -1.96 -13.19
C ILE A 58 3.94 -0.55 -13.72
N TYR A 59 5.05 -0.36 -14.44
CA TYR A 59 5.39 0.94 -15.04
C TYR A 59 4.40 1.33 -16.14
N GLU A 60 4.06 0.40 -17.03
CA GLU A 60 3.07 0.61 -18.09
C GLU A 60 1.70 1.01 -17.50
N PHE A 61 1.26 0.33 -16.45
CA PHE A 61 0.02 0.62 -15.75
C PHE A 61 0.07 1.99 -15.07
N ARG A 62 1.16 2.30 -14.37
CA ARG A 62 1.40 3.59 -13.73
C ARG A 62 1.26 4.73 -14.73
N ASP A 63 2.02 4.66 -15.82
CA ASP A 63 2.12 5.76 -16.79
C ASP A 63 0.81 5.97 -17.54
N LYS A 64 0.11 4.87 -17.86
CA LYS A 64 -1.22 4.93 -18.48
C LYS A 64 -2.24 5.63 -17.57
N TYR A 65 -2.42 5.11 -16.34
CA TYR A 65 -3.49 5.58 -15.45
C TYR A 65 -3.15 6.88 -14.73
N THR A 66 -1.89 7.26 -14.64
CA THR A 66 -1.49 8.61 -14.22
C THR A 66 -2.06 9.67 -15.19
N LYS A 67 -1.96 9.42 -16.49
CA LYS A 67 -2.51 10.31 -17.53
C LYS A 67 -4.04 10.26 -17.56
N GLU A 68 -4.60 9.04 -17.65
CA GLU A 68 -6.05 8.83 -17.80
C GLU A 68 -6.86 9.39 -16.61
N TRP A 69 -6.31 9.31 -15.40
CA TRP A 69 -6.97 9.81 -14.19
C TRP A 69 -6.50 11.19 -13.76
N ASN A 70 -5.65 11.83 -14.56
CA ASN A 70 -5.06 13.15 -14.31
C ASN A 70 -4.45 13.25 -12.90
N LEU A 71 -3.57 12.30 -12.55
CA LEU A 71 -2.97 12.22 -11.22
C LEU A 71 -1.72 13.09 -11.12
N LYS A 72 -1.59 13.85 -10.03
CA LYS A 72 -0.32 14.51 -9.67
C LYS A 72 0.63 13.47 -9.09
N LEU A 73 1.35 12.74 -9.97
CA LEU A 73 2.26 11.66 -9.57
C LEU A 73 3.61 12.22 -9.10
N ILE A 74 4.07 11.74 -7.96
CA ILE A 74 5.43 11.93 -7.44
C ILE A 74 6.10 10.55 -7.39
N VAL A 75 7.22 10.39 -8.08
CA VAL A 75 8.03 9.16 -8.02
C VAL A 75 9.17 9.39 -7.04
N ALA A 76 9.25 8.54 -6.02
CA ALA A 76 10.30 8.57 -5.00
C ALA A 76 11.29 7.42 -5.23
N GLN A 77 12.57 7.73 -5.25
CA GLN A 77 13.68 6.77 -5.32
C GLN A 77 14.76 7.15 -4.31
N ASN A 78 15.39 6.18 -3.70
CA ASN A 78 16.64 6.41 -2.94
C ASN A 78 17.82 6.20 -3.89
N GLU A 79 18.16 7.26 -4.64
CA GLU A 79 19.25 7.22 -5.63
C GLU A 79 20.60 6.87 -5.02
N LYS A 80 20.87 7.33 -3.78
CA LYS A 80 22.12 7.02 -3.07
C LYS A 80 22.25 5.51 -2.86
N ALA A 81 21.22 4.87 -2.31
CA ALA A 81 21.21 3.43 -2.08
C ALA A 81 21.30 2.62 -3.40
N LEU A 82 20.67 3.11 -4.47
CA LEU A 82 20.79 2.49 -5.80
C LEU A 82 22.21 2.57 -6.35
N ARG A 83 22.87 3.72 -6.23
CA ARG A 83 24.29 3.89 -6.64
C ARG A 83 25.25 3.04 -5.82
N GLU A 84 24.96 2.81 -4.54
CA GLU A 84 25.71 1.92 -3.66
C GLU A 84 25.45 0.41 -3.97
N GLY A 85 24.61 0.13 -4.96
CA GLY A 85 24.30 -1.21 -5.42
C GLY A 85 23.46 -2.02 -4.43
N ILE A 86 22.63 -1.37 -3.62
CA ILE A 86 21.65 -2.04 -2.75
C ILE A 86 20.65 -2.79 -3.63
N SER A 87 20.53 -4.08 -3.40
CA SER A 87 19.67 -4.96 -4.21
C SER A 87 19.10 -6.11 -3.38
N PRO A 88 18.06 -6.79 -3.85
CA PRO A 88 17.47 -7.95 -3.17
C PRO A 88 18.44 -9.10 -2.94
N GLN A 89 19.45 -9.25 -3.81
CA GLN A 89 20.49 -10.28 -3.70
C GLN A 89 21.42 -10.05 -2.50
N LYS A 90 21.63 -8.78 -2.11
CA LYS A 90 22.43 -8.39 -0.94
C LYS A 90 21.62 -8.43 0.38
N GLY A 91 20.44 -9.01 0.39
CA GLY A 91 19.56 -9.13 1.56
C GLY A 91 18.27 -8.31 1.42
N ARG A 92 17.13 -9.01 1.48
CA ARG A 92 15.81 -8.39 1.25
C ARG A 92 15.43 -7.38 2.33
N PHE A 93 15.83 -7.61 3.59
CA PHE A 93 15.60 -6.66 4.67
C PHE A 93 16.26 -5.31 4.37
N ASN A 94 17.56 -5.31 4.10
CA ASN A 94 18.33 -4.10 3.81
C ASN A 94 17.81 -3.41 2.55
N CYS A 95 17.51 -4.19 1.51
CA CYS A 95 16.92 -3.66 0.28
C CYS A 95 15.56 -2.99 0.53
N CYS A 96 14.65 -3.64 1.27
CA CYS A 96 13.34 -3.06 1.58
C CYS A 96 13.46 -1.82 2.48
N ASN A 97 14.36 -1.84 3.45
CA ASN A 97 14.61 -0.68 4.30
C ASN A 97 15.15 0.50 3.50
N ALA A 98 16.25 0.30 2.76
CA ALA A 98 16.90 1.39 2.01
C ALA A 98 16.03 1.91 0.85
N LEU A 99 15.47 1.02 0.01
CA LEU A 99 14.79 1.43 -1.23
C LEU A 99 13.29 1.74 -1.04
N LYS A 100 12.70 1.44 0.12
CA LYS A 100 11.29 1.76 0.38
C LYS A 100 11.11 2.62 1.62
N THR A 101 11.62 2.17 2.78
CA THR A 101 11.42 2.90 4.04
C THR A 101 12.14 4.23 4.01
N GLU A 102 13.44 4.24 3.72
CA GLU A 102 14.23 5.47 3.69
C GLU A 102 13.81 6.39 2.51
N ALA A 103 13.49 5.82 1.34
CA ALA A 103 12.95 6.62 0.22
C ALA A 103 11.63 7.32 0.60
N LEU A 104 10.76 6.64 1.37
CA LEU A 104 9.53 7.23 1.85
C LEU A 104 9.77 8.33 2.88
N LYS A 105 10.67 8.11 3.84
CA LYS A 105 11.04 9.12 4.86
C LYS A 105 11.57 10.39 4.21
N GLN A 106 12.57 10.26 3.32
CA GLN A 106 13.15 11.38 2.58
C GLN A 106 12.08 12.18 1.81
N LEU A 107 11.10 11.49 1.23
CA LEU A 107 10.02 12.16 0.51
C LEU A 107 9.05 12.87 1.47
N ILE A 108 8.69 12.26 2.60
CA ILE A 108 7.83 12.88 3.61
C ILE A 108 8.47 14.18 4.13
N GLU A 109 9.76 14.13 4.46
CA GLU A 109 10.52 15.30 4.91
C GLU A 109 10.59 16.39 3.83
N LYS A 110 10.95 15.99 2.59
CA LYS A 110 11.08 16.91 1.44
C LYS A 110 9.79 17.70 1.15
N TYR A 111 8.63 17.06 1.24
CA TYR A 111 7.34 17.67 0.93
C TYR A 111 6.54 18.05 2.16
N ASN A 112 7.08 17.87 3.36
CA ASN A 112 6.41 18.13 4.64
C ASN A 112 5.04 17.45 4.77
N PHE A 113 4.91 16.20 4.28
CA PHE A 113 3.66 15.47 4.44
C PHE A 113 3.46 15.08 5.91
N LYS A 114 2.33 15.45 6.48
CA LYS A 114 1.93 15.10 7.85
C LYS A 114 1.10 13.81 7.89
N ALA A 115 0.50 13.43 6.78
CA ALA A 115 -0.28 12.20 6.70
C ALA A 115 -0.19 11.53 5.32
N LEU A 116 -0.32 10.19 5.32
CA LEU A 116 -0.38 9.37 4.10
C LEU A 116 -1.58 8.43 4.14
N LEU A 117 -2.34 8.38 3.04
CA LEU A 117 -3.34 7.36 2.80
C LEU A 117 -2.69 6.08 2.26
N LEU A 118 -2.91 4.96 2.94
CA LEU A 118 -2.39 3.64 2.57
C LEU A 118 -3.52 2.60 2.47
N ALA A 119 -3.40 1.71 1.48
CA ALA A 119 -4.37 0.65 1.24
C ALA A 119 -4.03 -0.63 2.02
N ILE A 120 -3.88 -0.52 3.34
CA ILE A 120 -3.62 -1.65 4.22
C ILE A 120 -4.94 -2.25 4.68
N ARG A 121 -4.99 -3.59 4.77
CA ARG A 121 -6.11 -4.35 5.31
C ARG A 121 -5.64 -5.24 6.47
N ARG A 122 -6.54 -5.47 7.44
CA ARG A 122 -6.23 -6.33 8.61
C ARG A 122 -6.06 -7.79 8.23
N ASP A 123 -6.80 -8.29 7.23
CA ASP A 123 -6.77 -9.69 6.78
C ASP A 123 -5.50 -10.08 6.01
N GLU A 124 -4.73 -9.10 5.55
CA GLU A 124 -3.59 -9.34 4.68
C GLU A 124 -2.38 -9.97 5.40
N HIS A 125 -2.16 -9.58 6.67
CA HIS A 125 -1.05 -10.07 7.48
C HIS A 125 -1.27 -9.77 8.97
N ALA A 126 -0.87 -10.69 9.87
CA ALA A 126 -1.08 -10.58 11.32
C ALA A 126 -0.59 -9.25 11.93
N ILE A 127 0.58 -8.76 11.50
CA ILE A 127 1.11 -7.47 11.96
C ILE A 127 0.21 -6.31 11.54
N ARG A 128 -0.41 -6.38 10.35
CA ARG A 128 -1.34 -5.35 9.85
C ARG A 128 -2.66 -5.34 10.61
N ALA A 129 -3.03 -6.44 11.25
CA ALA A 129 -4.22 -6.51 12.09
C ALA A 129 -4.15 -5.55 13.30
N LYS A 130 -2.93 -5.19 13.74
CA LYS A 130 -2.70 -4.26 14.86
C LYS A 130 -2.84 -2.78 14.48
N GLU A 131 -2.96 -2.45 13.19
CA GLU A 131 -3.07 -1.06 12.72
C GLU A 131 -4.39 -0.41 13.12
N ARG A 132 -4.34 0.93 13.24
CA ARG A 132 -5.49 1.81 13.44
C ARG A 132 -5.88 2.50 12.13
N TYR A 133 -7.08 3.07 12.07
CA TYR A 133 -7.49 3.90 10.92
C TYR A 133 -6.60 5.13 10.78
N PHE A 134 -6.32 5.81 11.89
CA PHE A 134 -5.34 6.88 12.00
C PHE A 134 -4.20 6.37 12.88
N SER A 135 -3.15 5.85 12.26
CA SER A 135 -2.04 5.19 12.94
C SER A 135 -0.86 6.13 13.04
N LEU A 136 -0.55 6.52 14.27
CA LEU A 136 0.51 7.46 14.59
C LEU A 136 1.90 6.87 14.33
N ARG A 137 2.83 7.70 13.90
CA ARG A 137 4.28 7.48 13.86
C ARG A 137 4.98 8.60 14.61
N ASP A 138 6.03 8.27 15.35
CA ASP A 138 6.87 9.27 15.99
C ASP A 138 7.69 10.06 14.96
N LYS A 139 8.46 11.03 15.42
CA LYS A 139 9.33 11.87 14.57
C LYS A 139 10.43 11.11 13.85
N GLU A 140 10.81 9.92 14.33
CA GLU A 140 11.70 9.01 13.63
C GLU A 140 10.95 8.03 12.70
N PHE A 141 9.63 8.23 12.48
CA PHE A 141 8.71 7.39 11.71
C PHE A 141 8.50 5.98 12.27
N ARG A 142 8.84 5.74 13.54
CA ARG A 142 8.65 4.44 14.19
C ARG A 142 7.20 4.25 14.61
N TRP A 143 6.79 3.01 14.65
CA TRP A 143 5.45 2.60 15.05
C TRP A 143 5.46 1.85 16.36
N ASP A 144 4.90 2.47 17.40
CA ASP A 144 4.60 1.79 18.65
C ASP A 144 3.22 1.12 18.56
N TYR A 145 3.21 -0.16 18.21
CA TYR A 145 1.98 -0.93 18.08
C TYR A 145 1.39 -1.39 19.42
N GLN A 146 2.12 -1.26 20.51
CA GLN A 146 1.68 -1.65 21.86
C GLN A 146 0.89 -0.52 22.52
N ASN A 147 1.35 0.72 22.40
CA ASN A 147 0.79 1.89 23.06
C ASN A 147 0.03 2.81 22.07
N GLN A 148 -0.82 2.21 21.23
CA GLN A 148 -1.62 2.97 20.28
C GLN A 148 -2.82 3.63 20.96
N PRO A 149 -3.21 4.86 20.55
CA PRO A 149 -4.45 5.48 21.00
C PRO A 149 -5.67 4.60 20.73
N LEU A 150 -6.67 4.69 21.60
CA LEU A 150 -7.93 3.96 21.43
C LEU A 150 -8.76 4.58 20.29
N GLU A 151 -9.35 3.73 19.46
CA GLU A 151 -10.32 4.11 18.42
C GLU A 151 -11.74 3.73 18.88
N LEU A 152 -12.26 4.41 19.92
CA LEU A 152 -13.59 4.17 20.47
C LEU A 152 -14.66 4.98 19.71
N TRP A 153 -15.33 5.92 20.41
CA TRP A 153 -16.41 6.72 19.84
C TRP A 153 -15.94 7.69 18.76
N ALA A 154 -14.77 8.28 18.95
CA ALA A 154 -14.10 9.17 18.01
C ALA A 154 -12.97 8.43 17.28
N GLN A 155 -13.28 7.29 16.67
CA GLN A 155 -12.28 6.39 16.06
C GLN A 155 -11.45 7.03 14.93
N TYR A 156 -11.84 8.22 14.45
CA TYR A 156 -11.13 8.99 13.43
C TYR A 156 -10.43 10.21 14.02
N TYR A 157 -10.65 10.47 15.30
CA TYR A 157 -10.04 11.58 15.99
C TYR A 157 -8.56 11.29 16.30
N LYS A 158 -7.68 12.22 15.98
CA LYS A 158 -6.30 12.16 16.42
C LYS A 158 -6.20 12.65 17.86
N SER A 159 -5.67 11.84 18.75
CA SER A 159 -5.49 12.18 20.16
C SER A 159 -4.16 12.89 20.44
N ALA A 160 -3.27 12.98 19.48
CA ALA A 160 -1.96 13.62 19.63
C ALA A 160 -1.84 14.83 18.71
N ASP A 161 -1.70 15.99 19.28
CA ASP A 161 -1.40 17.24 18.59
C ASP A 161 0.08 17.58 18.75
N ASP A 162 0.94 16.63 18.32
CA ASP A 162 2.37 16.80 18.32
C ASP A 162 2.82 17.16 16.89
N SER A 163 3.36 18.35 16.72
CA SER A 163 3.77 18.89 15.42
C SER A 163 4.81 18.03 14.72
N ASP A 164 5.50 17.17 15.46
CA ASP A 164 6.58 16.31 14.97
C ASP A 164 6.12 14.90 14.60
N THR A 165 4.82 14.62 14.65
CA THR A 165 4.29 13.29 14.34
C THR A 165 3.79 13.18 12.91
N HIS A 166 3.73 11.92 12.42
CA HIS A 166 3.22 11.59 11.10
C HIS A 166 2.12 10.53 11.19
N PHE A 167 1.04 10.71 10.45
CA PHE A 167 -0.07 9.76 10.43
C PHE A 167 -0.06 8.87 9.19
N ARG A 168 -0.34 7.59 9.41
CA ARG A 168 -0.70 6.66 8.34
C ARG A 168 -2.16 6.33 8.45
N ILE A 169 -2.91 6.64 7.41
CA ILE A 169 -4.36 6.53 7.41
C ILE A 169 -4.76 5.39 6.49
N HIS A 170 -5.61 4.48 7.02
CA HIS A 170 -5.93 3.21 6.39
C HIS A 170 -7.43 3.09 6.07
N PRO A 171 -7.94 3.72 5.01
CA PRO A 171 -9.38 3.71 4.70
C PRO A 171 -9.94 2.32 4.39
N LEU A 172 -9.11 1.38 3.95
CA LEU A 172 -9.50 0.02 3.61
C LEU A 172 -9.25 -1.00 4.73
N LEU A 173 -8.89 -0.55 5.94
CA LEU A 173 -8.44 -1.41 7.03
C LEU A 173 -9.41 -2.55 7.41
N HIS A 174 -10.73 -2.31 7.27
CA HIS A 174 -11.80 -3.27 7.57
C HIS A 174 -12.22 -4.14 6.37
N TRP A 175 -11.62 -3.91 5.20
CA TRP A 175 -11.91 -4.71 4.02
C TRP A 175 -11.17 -6.04 4.06
N GLN A 176 -11.76 -7.04 3.40
CA GLN A 176 -11.10 -8.30 3.09
C GLN A 176 -10.64 -8.34 1.62
N GLU A 177 -9.75 -9.28 1.28
CA GLU A 177 -9.31 -9.47 -0.11
C GLU A 177 -10.49 -9.65 -1.06
N ILE A 178 -11.51 -10.40 -0.62
CA ILE A 178 -12.71 -10.64 -1.41
C ILE A 178 -13.51 -9.37 -1.69
N ASP A 179 -13.53 -8.41 -0.75
CA ASP A 179 -14.24 -7.14 -0.93
C ASP A 179 -13.55 -6.26 -1.97
N VAL A 180 -12.22 -6.29 -2.00
CA VAL A 180 -11.43 -5.60 -3.02
C VAL A 180 -11.77 -6.15 -4.41
N TRP A 181 -11.84 -7.48 -4.57
CA TRP A 181 -12.17 -8.09 -5.86
C TRP A 181 -13.63 -7.89 -6.27
N ARG A 182 -14.57 -7.89 -5.32
CA ARG A 182 -15.98 -7.53 -5.56
C ARG A 182 -16.11 -6.09 -6.02
N TYR A 183 -15.33 -5.19 -5.40
CA TYR A 183 -15.27 -3.78 -5.79
C TYR A 183 -14.69 -3.60 -7.20
N ILE A 184 -13.54 -4.22 -7.49
CA ILE A 184 -12.91 -4.22 -8.81
C ILE A 184 -13.90 -4.69 -9.89
N LYS A 185 -14.63 -5.78 -9.62
CA LYS A 185 -15.66 -6.28 -10.55
C LYS A 185 -16.79 -5.28 -10.73
N ARG A 186 -17.36 -4.76 -9.65
CA ARG A 186 -18.53 -3.87 -9.68
C ARG A 186 -18.23 -2.55 -10.39
N GLU A 187 -17.10 -1.96 -10.08
CA GLU A 187 -16.69 -0.66 -10.64
C GLU A 187 -15.95 -0.80 -11.97
N LYS A 188 -15.76 -2.01 -12.49
CA LYS A 188 -14.93 -2.32 -13.68
C LYS A 188 -13.54 -1.68 -13.56
N LEU A 189 -12.99 -1.67 -12.34
CA LEU A 189 -11.74 -1.01 -12.03
C LEU A 189 -10.57 -1.71 -12.74
N PRO A 190 -9.72 -0.98 -13.46
CA PRO A 190 -8.53 -1.56 -14.06
C PRO A 190 -7.53 -2.00 -12.98
N VAL A 191 -6.88 -3.13 -13.23
CA VAL A 191 -5.77 -3.64 -12.42
C VAL A 191 -4.72 -4.25 -13.32
N VAL A 192 -3.50 -4.37 -12.82
CA VAL A 192 -2.38 -4.94 -13.59
C VAL A 192 -2.69 -6.37 -14.03
N ASN A 193 -2.41 -6.70 -15.27
CA ASN A 193 -2.72 -8.00 -15.88
C ASN A 193 -2.07 -9.20 -15.17
N LEU A 194 -1.02 -8.99 -14.39
CA LEU A 194 -0.36 -10.02 -13.57
C LEU A 194 -1.29 -10.69 -12.54
N TYR A 195 -2.41 -10.07 -12.19
CA TYR A 195 -3.42 -10.66 -11.31
C TYR A 195 -4.27 -11.74 -11.98
N PHE A 196 -4.31 -11.77 -13.30
CA PHE A 196 -5.12 -12.72 -14.08
C PHE A 196 -4.25 -13.89 -14.57
N ALA A 197 -4.82 -15.09 -14.53
CA ALA A 197 -4.09 -16.28 -14.90
C ALA A 197 -3.68 -16.28 -16.38
N ARG A 198 -2.38 -16.49 -16.61
CA ARG A 198 -1.76 -16.83 -17.90
C ARG A 198 -0.94 -18.10 -17.72
N ASN A 199 -1.04 -19.02 -18.63
CA ASN A 199 -0.33 -20.31 -18.56
C ASN A 199 -0.54 -21.02 -17.20
N LYS A 200 -1.79 -21.04 -16.70
CA LYS A 200 -2.20 -21.65 -15.42
C LYS A 200 -1.48 -21.07 -14.19
N ARG A 201 -1.00 -19.81 -14.25
CA ARG A 201 -0.35 -19.10 -13.13
C ARG A 201 -0.80 -17.65 -13.08
N ARG A 202 -0.90 -17.08 -11.88
CA ARG A 202 -1.16 -15.65 -11.63
C ARG A 202 -0.44 -15.17 -10.37
N TYR A 203 -0.27 -13.88 -10.23
CA TYR A 203 0.17 -13.30 -8.96
C TYR A 203 -1.05 -12.94 -8.10
N ARG A 204 -1.05 -13.33 -6.83
CA ARG A 204 -2.10 -12.96 -5.88
C ARG A 204 -1.75 -11.68 -5.12
N SER A 205 -0.46 -11.47 -4.86
CA SER A 205 0.10 -10.24 -4.28
C SER A 205 1.31 -9.80 -5.10
N ILE A 206 1.40 -8.51 -5.43
CA ILE A 206 2.43 -7.96 -6.32
C ILE A 206 3.29 -6.95 -5.56
N GLY A 207 4.61 -6.99 -5.79
CA GLY A 207 5.61 -6.07 -5.27
C GLY A 207 6.79 -5.94 -6.23
N CYS A 208 8.03 -6.10 -5.75
CA CYS A 208 9.19 -6.24 -6.63
C CYS A 208 9.15 -7.59 -7.32
N GLU A 209 9.54 -7.65 -8.60
CA GLU A 209 9.50 -8.86 -9.43
C GLU A 209 10.28 -10.03 -8.80
N CYS A 210 11.52 -9.76 -8.40
CA CYS A 210 12.40 -10.72 -7.73
C CYS A 210 11.90 -11.24 -6.36
N CYS A 211 10.89 -10.58 -5.77
CA CYS A 211 10.33 -10.93 -4.46
C CYS A 211 8.93 -11.56 -4.55
N CYS A 212 8.38 -11.73 -5.74
CA CYS A 212 7.05 -12.27 -5.95
C CYS A 212 7.10 -13.59 -6.71
N GLN A 213 6.32 -14.56 -6.26
CA GLN A 213 6.13 -15.82 -6.95
C GLN A 213 4.67 -15.99 -7.38
N PRO A 214 4.40 -16.45 -8.59
CA PRO A 214 3.05 -16.73 -9.02
C PRO A 214 2.52 -18.00 -8.37
N ILE A 215 1.22 -18.06 -8.16
CA ILE A 215 0.50 -19.25 -7.70
C ILE A 215 -0.09 -20.01 -8.91
N LYS A 216 -0.33 -21.31 -8.76
CA LYS A 216 -1.12 -22.09 -9.73
C LYS A 216 -2.58 -21.62 -9.68
N SER A 217 -3.13 -21.24 -10.82
CA SER A 217 -4.51 -20.75 -10.91
C SER A 217 -4.98 -20.73 -12.37
N GLN A 218 -6.28 -20.94 -12.56
CA GLN A 218 -6.96 -20.75 -13.86
C GLN A 218 -7.85 -19.50 -13.87
N ALA A 219 -7.81 -18.69 -12.80
CA ALA A 219 -8.66 -17.54 -12.63
C ALA A 219 -8.16 -16.35 -13.48
N ASN A 220 -8.73 -16.18 -14.65
CA ASN A 220 -8.38 -15.16 -15.65
C ASN A 220 -9.38 -14.00 -15.73
N ILE A 221 -10.40 -13.99 -14.90
CA ILE A 221 -11.39 -12.92 -14.77
C ILE A 221 -11.76 -12.73 -13.29
N PRO A 222 -12.25 -11.55 -12.87
CA PRO A 222 -12.58 -11.27 -11.46
C PRO A 222 -13.52 -12.29 -10.83
N ASN A 223 -14.53 -12.78 -11.55
CA ASN A 223 -15.46 -13.80 -11.03
C ASN A 223 -14.76 -15.10 -10.62
N LYS A 224 -13.81 -15.57 -11.42
CA LYS A 224 -13.05 -16.79 -11.11
C LYS A 224 -12.12 -16.57 -9.93
N ILE A 225 -11.51 -15.37 -9.82
CA ILE A 225 -10.68 -15.00 -8.67
C ILE A 225 -11.51 -14.97 -7.39
N ILE A 226 -12.70 -14.38 -7.41
CA ILE A 226 -13.60 -14.34 -6.24
C ILE A 226 -13.95 -15.78 -5.79
N LYS A 227 -14.31 -16.68 -6.71
CA LYS A 227 -14.57 -18.09 -6.38
C LYS A 227 -13.34 -18.80 -5.79
N GLU A 228 -12.17 -18.56 -6.36
CA GLU A 228 -10.90 -19.12 -5.87
C GLU A 228 -10.59 -18.65 -4.44
N ILE A 229 -10.79 -17.36 -4.14
CA ILE A 229 -10.56 -16.79 -2.80
C ILE A 229 -11.51 -17.39 -1.77
N GLN A 230 -12.75 -17.65 -2.12
CA GLN A 230 -13.76 -18.26 -1.22
C GLN A 230 -13.41 -19.68 -0.78
N THR A 231 -12.65 -20.40 -1.59
CA THR A 231 -12.34 -21.82 -1.36
C THR A 231 -10.90 -22.08 -0.89
N THR A 232 -9.98 -21.10 -1.11
CA THR A 232 -8.58 -21.27 -0.78
C THR A 232 -8.29 -21.12 0.72
N ARG A 233 -7.43 -21.99 1.25
CA ARG A 233 -6.85 -21.84 2.61
C ARG A 233 -5.45 -21.21 2.60
N VAL A 234 -4.92 -20.91 1.42
CA VAL A 234 -3.59 -20.32 1.26
C VAL A 234 -3.67 -18.82 1.55
N SER A 235 -2.77 -18.29 2.35
CA SER A 235 -2.72 -16.84 2.64
C SER A 235 -2.39 -16.02 1.39
N GLU A 236 -2.92 -14.80 1.30
CA GLU A 236 -2.69 -13.90 0.15
C GLU A 236 -1.21 -13.68 -0.15
N ARG A 237 -0.40 -13.54 0.88
CA ARG A 237 1.02 -13.19 0.78
C ARG A 237 1.96 -14.41 0.72
N SER A 238 1.45 -15.62 0.61
CA SER A 238 2.25 -16.86 0.56
C SER A 238 3.31 -16.86 -0.56
N GLY A 239 3.09 -16.12 -1.64
CA GLY A 239 4.05 -15.93 -2.74
C GLY A 239 5.10 -14.82 -2.48
N ARG A 240 5.11 -14.18 -1.32
CA ARG A 240 6.04 -13.07 -1.01
C ARG A 240 7.28 -13.61 -0.31
N ALA A 241 8.43 -13.55 -0.99
CA ALA A 241 9.68 -14.07 -0.46
C ALA A 241 10.13 -13.36 0.83
N GLN A 242 9.88 -12.07 0.93
CA GLN A 242 10.23 -11.28 2.12
C GLN A 242 9.48 -11.69 3.40
N ASP A 243 8.31 -12.31 3.27
CA ASP A 243 7.52 -12.76 4.42
C ASP A 243 7.98 -14.16 4.91
N LYS A 244 8.85 -14.81 4.14
CA LYS A 244 9.37 -16.16 4.42
C LYS A 244 10.78 -16.20 4.99
N GLU A 245 11.55 -15.10 4.91
CA GLU A 245 12.96 -15.10 5.32
C GLU A 245 13.17 -15.21 6.82
N LYS A 246 12.39 -14.48 7.62
CA LYS A 246 12.43 -14.53 9.10
C LYS A 246 11.05 -14.21 9.65
N GLU A 247 10.64 -14.91 10.67
CA GLU A 247 9.31 -14.80 11.27
C GLU A 247 8.95 -13.37 11.72
N TYR A 248 9.93 -12.62 12.23
CA TYR A 248 9.74 -11.23 12.71
C TYR A 248 10.21 -10.14 11.74
N MET A 249 10.64 -10.49 10.52
CA MET A 249 11.18 -9.51 9.56
C MET A 249 10.18 -8.40 9.24
N MET A 250 8.95 -8.75 8.94
CA MET A 250 7.90 -7.78 8.64
C MET A 250 7.55 -6.91 9.85
N GLN A 251 7.57 -7.46 11.05
CA GLN A 251 7.36 -6.69 12.28
C GLN A 251 8.46 -5.65 12.46
N LYS A 252 9.72 -6.03 12.31
CA LYS A 252 10.87 -5.13 12.41
C LYS A 252 10.85 -4.05 11.33
N LEU A 253 10.55 -4.41 10.07
CA LEU A 253 10.42 -3.42 9.00
C LEU A 253 9.32 -2.40 9.31
N ARG A 254 8.16 -2.84 9.80
CA ARG A 254 7.05 -1.94 10.10
C ARG A 254 7.33 -1.06 11.31
N SER A 255 8.00 -1.57 12.34
CA SER A 255 8.44 -0.74 13.47
C SER A 255 9.41 0.37 13.05
N LEU A 256 10.19 0.15 11.98
CA LEU A 256 11.08 1.15 11.39
C LEU A 256 10.40 2.09 10.39
N GLY A 257 9.09 1.97 10.20
CA GLY A 257 8.35 2.82 9.29
C GLY A 257 8.09 2.25 7.89
N TYR A 258 8.26 0.94 7.66
CA TYR A 258 7.86 0.29 6.41
C TYR A 258 6.32 0.34 6.20
N MET A 259 5.90 0.38 4.95
CA MET A 259 4.50 0.41 4.51
C MET A 259 3.72 -0.86 4.80
#